data_67ae266dfdfdb332932fe139c9fd2a67
#
_entry.id   67ae266dfdfdb332932fe139c9fd2a67
#
_cell.length_a   1.000
_cell.length_b   1.000
_cell.length_c   1.000
_cell.angle_alpha   90.00
_cell.angle_beta   90.00
_cell.angle_gamma   90.00
#
_symmetry.space_group_name_H-M   'P 1'
#
loop_
_entity.id
_entity.type
_entity.pdbx_description
1 polymer ?
#
loop_
_entity_poly.entity_id
_entity_poly.type
_entity_poly.pdbx_seq_one_letter_code
_entity_poly.pdbx_strand_id
1 'polypeptide(L)'
;KNIAVIGINSNDSSQEKYAEDSIEKMKEYATNLGYNFPYVVDEDQSAAKNFTAQCTPDFFLFDSDSALVYRGQLDGSRPGNDIPTDGASLRSAVDALLNSEEPVSEQLPSMGCNIKWKVGEEPDYFLSLKN
;
A
#
# COMPACT_ATOMS: atom_id res chain seq x y z
N LYS A 1 -12.81 -9.18 -10.63
CA LYS A 1 -11.75 -9.07 -11.65
C LYS A 1 -10.66 -10.10 -11.37
N ASN A 2 -9.98 -10.59 -12.41
CA ASN A 2 -8.97 -11.65 -12.29
C ASN A 2 -7.60 -11.06 -11.94
N ILE A 3 -7.50 -10.51 -10.74
CA ILE A 3 -6.28 -9.89 -10.19
C ILE A 3 -5.96 -10.53 -8.85
N ALA A 4 -4.71 -10.95 -8.66
CA ALA A 4 -4.20 -11.36 -7.36
C ALA A 4 -3.91 -10.12 -6.50
N VAL A 5 -4.24 -10.21 -5.21
CA VAL A 5 -4.00 -9.15 -4.23
C VAL A 5 -3.16 -9.70 -3.09
N ILE A 6 -2.19 -8.95 -2.64
CA ILE A 6 -1.40 -9.24 -1.43
C ILE A 6 -1.38 -7.96 -0.58
N GLY A 7 -1.80 -8.08 0.67
CA GLY A 7 -1.62 -7.03 1.67
C GLY A 7 -0.30 -7.25 2.42
N ILE A 8 0.50 -6.21 2.54
CA ILE A 8 1.80 -6.25 3.22
C ILE A 8 1.81 -5.21 4.33
N ASN A 9 2.03 -5.67 5.56
CA ASN A 9 2.20 -4.79 6.71
C ASN A 9 3.69 -4.65 7.02
N SER A 10 4.21 -3.45 6.79
CA SER A 10 5.62 -3.11 7.04
C SER A 10 5.81 -2.22 8.28
N ASN A 11 4.76 -1.97 9.05
CA ASN A 11 4.88 -1.17 10.28
C ASN A 11 5.61 -1.94 11.37
N ASP A 12 6.53 -1.27 12.05
CA ASP A 12 7.17 -1.81 13.26
C ASP A 12 6.18 -1.83 14.42
N SER A 13 5.72 -3.01 14.78
CA SER A 13 4.80 -3.22 15.91
C SER A 13 5.51 -3.58 17.23
N SER A 14 6.84 -3.56 17.25
CA SER A 14 7.60 -3.85 18.46
C SER A 14 7.43 -2.79 19.55
N GLN A 15 7.08 -1.57 19.15
CA GLN A 15 6.76 -0.49 20.08
C GLN A 15 5.30 -0.58 20.53
N GLU A 16 5.04 -0.50 21.83
CA GLU A 16 3.70 -0.61 22.43
C GLU A 16 2.66 0.31 21.76
N LYS A 17 3.06 1.53 21.43
CA LYS A 17 2.18 2.50 20.75
C LYS A 17 1.71 2.07 19.36
N TYR A 18 2.32 1.05 18.76
CA TYR A 18 1.97 0.50 17.44
C TYR A 18 1.49 -0.96 17.53
N ALA A 19 1.07 -1.41 18.72
CA ALA A 19 0.61 -2.77 18.95
C ALA A 19 -0.59 -3.17 18.08
N GLU A 20 -1.37 -2.20 17.58
CA GLU A 20 -2.48 -2.44 16.64
C GLU A 20 -2.02 -2.99 15.29
N ASP A 21 -0.73 -2.84 14.95
CA ASP A 21 -0.13 -3.40 13.74
C ASP A 21 0.51 -4.79 13.97
N SER A 22 0.32 -5.38 15.14
CA SER A 22 0.86 -6.70 15.47
C SER A 22 0.26 -7.82 14.64
N ILE A 23 0.98 -8.96 14.56
CA ILE A 23 0.50 -10.16 13.84
C ILE A 23 -0.84 -10.63 14.39
N GLU A 24 -1.03 -10.58 15.72
CA GLU A 24 -2.29 -10.97 16.37
C GLU A 24 -3.43 -10.08 15.88
N LYS A 25 -3.22 -8.78 15.83
CA LYS A 25 -4.21 -7.83 15.31
C LYS A 25 -4.47 -7.99 13.81
N MET A 26 -3.44 -8.26 13.02
CA MET A 26 -3.60 -8.58 11.61
C MET A 26 -4.51 -9.78 11.38
N LYS A 27 -4.33 -10.84 12.16
CA LYS A 27 -5.19 -12.04 12.10
C LYS A 27 -6.64 -11.72 12.49
N GLU A 28 -6.82 -10.93 13.53
CA GLU A 28 -8.12 -10.47 13.98
C GLU A 28 -8.83 -9.67 12.89
N TYR A 29 -8.18 -8.68 12.29
CA TYR A 29 -8.73 -7.88 11.21
C TYR A 29 -9.05 -8.71 9.96
N ALA A 30 -8.13 -9.58 9.55
CA ALA A 30 -8.34 -10.43 8.39
C ALA A 30 -9.56 -11.35 8.55
N THR A 31 -9.74 -11.91 9.75
CA THR A 31 -10.90 -12.74 10.08
C THR A 31 -12.19 -11.93 10.13
N ASN A 32 -12.19 -10.83 10.87
CA ASN A 32 -13.40 -10.03 11.11
C ASN A 32 -13.89 -9.31 9.85
N LEU A 33 -12.98 -8.90 8.97
CA LEU A 33 -13.29 -8.21 7.72
C LEU A 33 -13.39 -9.17 6.52
N GLY A 34 -13.16 -10.47 6.72
CA GLY A 34 -13.31 -11.46 5.68
C GLY A 34 -12.30 -11.30 4.54
N TYR A 35 -11.05 -11.03 4.85
CA TYR A 35 -10.01 -10.93 3.81
C TYR A 35 -9.90 -12.25 3.04
N ASN A 36 -9.96 -12.17 1.71
CA ASN A 36 -9.82 -13.31 0.81
C ASN A 36 -8.49 -13.28 0.03
N PHE A 37 -7.51 -12.58 0.54
CA PHE A 37 -6.17 -12.42 -0.02
C PHE A 37 -5.11 -12.62 1.06
N PRO A 38 -3.88 -13.00 0.71
CA PRO A 38 -2.78 -13.07 1.65
C PRO A 38 -2.52 -11.72 2.33
N TYR A 39 -2.40 -11.74 3.65
CA TYR A 39 -2.02 -10.57 4.44
C TYR A 39 -0.77 -10.93 5.24
N VAL A 40 0.37 -10.37 4.86
CA VAL A 40 1.70 -10.80 5.30
C VAL A 40 2.45 -9.70 6.04
N VAL A 41 3.38 -10.12 6.88
CA VAL A 41 4.28 -9.22 7.62
C VAL A 41 5.59 -9.05 6.88
N ASP A 42 6.03 -7.81 6.72
CA ASP A 42 7.35 -7.41 6.24
C ASP A 42 8.23 -7.06 7.46
N GLU A 43 8.66 -8.10 8.18
CA GLU A 43 9.28 -7.94 9.50
C GLU A 43 10.58 -7.12 9.48
N ASP A 44 11.40 -7.30 8.45
CA ASP A 44 12.64 -6.55 8.27
C ASP A 44 12.47 -5.26 7.46
N GLN A 45 11.24 -4.96 7.05
CA GLN A 45 10.87 -3.79 6.24
C GLN A 45 11.57 -3.72 4.87
N SER A 46 12.10 -4.85 4.40
CA SER A 46 12.78 -4.92 3.10
C SER A 46 11.83 -4.71 1.92
N ALA A 47 10.61 -5.23 2.00
CA ALA A 47 9.61 -5.02 0.95
C ALA A 47 9.27 -3.53 0.82
N ALA A 48 8.96 -2.86 1.91
CA ALA A 48 8.68 -1.41 1.89
C ALA A 48 9.84 -0.60 1.30
N LYS A 49 11.08 -0.93 1.69
CA LYS A 49 12.29 -0.28 1.19
C LYS A 49 12.51 -0.53 -0.30
N ASN A 50 12.36 -1.77 -0.75
CA ASN A 50 12.54 -2.15 -2.15
C ASN A 50 11.51 -1.50 -3.08
N PHE A 51 10.26 -1.38 -2.62
CA PHE A 51 9.21 -0.66 -3.35
C PHE A 51 9.30 0.87 -3.18
N THR A 52 10.19 1.36 -2.33
CA THR A 52 10.23 2.78 -1.92
C THR A 52 8.88 3.28 -1.42
N ALA A 53 8.16 2.45 -0.68
CA ALA A 53 6.86 2.79 -0.13
C ALA A 53 7.01 3.96 0.86
N GLN A 54 6.08 4.91 0.79
CA GLN A 54 6.19 6.17 1.54
C GLN A 54 5.14 6.31 2.63
N CYS A 55 3.99 5.70 2.44
CA CYS A 55 2.86 5.81 3.37
C CYS A 55 2.02 4.54 3.40
N THR A 56 1.05 4.52 4.27
CA THR A 56 0.06 3.46 4.36
C THR A 56 -1.34 4.05 4.19
N PRO A 57 -2.15 3.52 3.25
CA PRO A 57 -1.78 2.51 2.26
C PRO A 57 -1.03 3.12 1.06
N ASP A 58 -0.17 2.33 0.43
CA ASP A 58 0.48 2.67 -0.85
C ASP A 58 0.23 1.51 -1.82
N PHE A 59 -0.19 1.79 -3.06
CA PHE A 59 -0.65 0.77 -3.98
C PHE A 59 0.33 0.61 -5.15
N PHE A 60 0.60 -0.66 -5.48
CA PHE A 60 1.49 -1.05 -6.56
C PHE A 60 0.80 -2.13 -7.39
N LEU A 61 0.71 -1.94 -8.69
CA LEU A 61 0.12 -2.90 -9.62
C LEU A 61 1.19 -3.36 -10.62
N PHE A 62 1.30 -4.67 -10.76
CA PHE A 62 2.25 -5.30 -11.69
C PHE A 62 1.50 -6.07 -12.76
N ASP A 63 2.05 -6.14 -13.95
CA ASP A 63 1.57 -7.00 -15.03
C ASP A 63 2.06 -8.45 -14.85
N SER A 64 1.70 -9.32 -15.81
CA SER A 64 2.09 -10.73 -15.80
C SER A 64 3.59 -10.96 -15.95
N ASP A 65 4.32 -9.98 -16.46
CA ASP A 65 5.79 -10.02 -16.60
C ASP A 65 6.50 -9.39 -15.39
N SER A 66 5.75 -9.10 -14.32
CA SER A 66 6.23 -8.45 -13.10
C SER A 66 6.76 -7.02 -13.32
N ALA A 67 6.29 -6.36 -14.37
CA ALA A 67 6.57 -4.94 -14.59
C ALA A 67 5.56 -4.08 -13.84
N LEU A 68 6.05 -3.04 -13.16
CA LEU A 68 5.20 -2.08 -12.44
C LEU A 68 4.45 -1.22 -13.46
N VAL A 69 3.12 -1.30 -13.46
CA VAL A 69 2.25 -0.55 -14.39
C VAL A 69 1.45 0.56 -13.70
N TYR A 70 1.32 0.51 -12.39
CA TYR A 70 0.68 1.57 -11.61
C TYR A 70 1.29 1.65 -10.22
N ARG A 71 1.54 2.87 -9.78
CA ARG A 71 1.87 3.20 -8.41
C ARG A 71 1.12 4.45 -7.99
N GLY A 72 0.43 4.40 -6.86
CA GLY A 72 -0.24 5.59 -6.38
C GLY A 72 -1.43 5.31 -5.47
N GLN A 73 -2.35 6.26 -5.48
CA GLN A 73 -3.51 6.28 -4.60
C GLN A 73 -4.58 5.24 -4.99
N LEU A 74 -5.41 4.87 -4.01
CA LEU A 74 -6.62 4.09 -4.27
C LEU A 74 -7.63 4.90 -5.09
N ASP A 75 -7.91 6.10 -4.62
CA ASP A 75 -8.79 7.11 -5.22
C ASP A 75 -8.45 8.51 -4.72
N GLY A 76 -9.20 9.48 -5.17
CA GLY A 76 -9.01 10.88 -4.80
C GLY A 76 -9.65 11.28 -3.48
N SER A 77 -10.29 10.36 -2.76
CA SER A 77 -10.96 10.73 -1.51
C SER A 77 -9.96 11.18 -0.44
N ARG A 78 -10.31 12.22 0.26
CA ARG A 78 -9.55 12.78 1.39
C ARG A 78 -10.55 13.27 2.43
N PRO A 79 -10.16 13.31 3.70
CA PRO A 79 -11.04 13.91 4.71
C PRO A 79 -11.50 15.29 4.29
N GLY A 80 -12.82 15.47 4.19
CA GLY A 80 -13.44 16.77 3.89
C GLY A 80 -13.50 17.22 2.44
N ASN A 81 -13.14 16.36 1.46
CA ASN A 81 -13.21 16.76 0.04
C ASN A 81 -14.42 16.22 -0.73
N ASP A 82 -15.33 15.51 -0.07
CA ASP A 82 -16.56 14.95 -0.67
C ASP A 82 -16.36 14.05 -1.90
N ILE A 83 -15.14 13.63 -2.21
CA ILE A 83 -14.85 12.65 -3.27
C ILE A 83 -15.14 11.24 -2.74
N PRO A 84 -15.89 10.41 -3.49
CA PRO A 84 -16.21 9.05 -3.04
C PRO A 84 -14.98 8.18 -2.80
N THR A 85 -15.05 7.33 -1.77
CA THR A 85 -14.09 6.27 -1.53
C THR A 85 -14.51 5.05 -2.34
N ASP A 86 -14.21 5.06 -3.63
CA ASP A 86 -14.68 4.06 -4.60
C ASP A 86 -13.54 3.29 -5.29
N GLY A 87 -12.29 3.66 -5.00
CA GLY A 87 -11.12 3.04 -5.60
C GLY A 87 -10.93 3.41 -7.08
N ALA A 88 -11.46 4.53 -7.55
CA ALA A 88 -11.51 4.88 -8.97
C ALA A 88 -10.13 4.87 -9.63
N SER A 89 -9.10 5.40 -9.00
CA SER A 89 -7.75 5.47 -9.57
C SER A 89 -7.14 4.07 -9.79
N LEU A 90 -7.16 3.24 -8.75
CA LEU A 90 -6.64 1.87 -8.85
C LEU A 90 -7.49 1.00 -9.78
N ARG A 91 -8.82 1.14 -9.74
CA ARG A 91 -9.74 0.40 -10.64
C ARG A 91 -9.49 0.72 -12.10
N SER A 92 -9.27 1.99 -12.44
CA SER A 92 -8.94 2.39 -13.81
C SER A 92 -7.63 1.77 -14.29
N ALA A 93 -6.62 1.73 -13.42
CA ALA A 93 -5.35 1.08 -13.74
C ALA A 93 -5.50 -0.44 -13.96
N VAL A 94 -6.29 -1.10 -13.12
CA VAL A 94 -6.61 -2.53 -13.25
C VAL A 94 -7.39 -2.81 -14.54
N ASP A 95 -8.36 -1.97 -14.88
CA ASP A 95 -9.14 -2.13 -16.10
C ASP A 95 -8.26 -1.98 -17.36
N ALA A 96 -7.38 -0.98 -17.39
CA ALA A 96 -6.41 -0.81 -18.47
C ALA A 96 -5.52 -2.06 -18.63
N LEU A 97 -4.99 -2.58 -17.52
CA LEU A 97 -4.17 -3.80 -17.52
C LEU A 97 -4.94 -5.01 -18.08
N LEU A 98 -6.16 -5.25 -17.59
CA LEU A 98 -6.98 -6.39 -18.00
C LEU A 98 -7.45 -6.30 -19.46
N ASN A 99 -7.57 -5.09 -19.99
CA ASN A 99 -7.95 -4.82 -21.39
C ASN A 99 -6.75 -4.72 -22.33
N SER A 100 -5.53 -5.00 -21.84
CA SER A 100 -4.29 -4.87 -22.61
C SER A 100 -4.09 -3.46 -23.19
N GLU A 101 -4.54 -2.47 -22.49
CA GLU A 101 -4.34 -1.05 -22.81
C GLU A 101 -3.03 -0.54 -22.21
N GLU A 102 -2.54 0.60 -22.71
CA GLU A 102 -1.41 1.28 -22.11
C GLU A 102 -1.72 1.65 -20.64
N PRO A 103 -0.72 1.61 -19.76
CA PRO A 103 -0.90 2.07 -18.37
C PRO A 103 -1.45 3.48 -18.32
N VAL A 104 -2.33 3.74 -17.35
CA VAL A 104 -2.90 5.08 -17.14
C VAL A 104 -1.77 6.09 -16.92
N SER A 105 -1.84 7.24 -17.61
CA SER A 105 -0.80 8.27 -17.55
C SER A 105 -0.81 9.06 -16.25
N GLU A 106 -1.99 9.26 -15.66
CA GLU A 106 -2.12 9.98 -14.40
C GLU A 106 -2.01 9.00 -13.23
N GLN A 107 -0.90 9.09 -12.51
CA GLN A 107 -0.63 8.26 -11.34
C GLN A 107 -0.29 9.17 -10.16
N LEU A 108 -1.33 9.59 -9.44
CA LEU A 108 -1.17 10.47 -8.28
C LEU A 108 -0.68 9.69 -7.07
N PRO A 109 0.22 10.27 -6.26
CA PRO A 109 0.77 9.59 -5.10
C PRO A 109 -0.30 9.27 -4.06
N SER A 110 -0.11 8.15 -3.37
CA SER A 110 -0.89 7.82 -2.18
C SER A 110 -0.68 8.88 -1.11
N MET A 111 -1.73 9.14 -0.34
CA MET A 111 -1.66 9.97 0.87
C MET A 111 -2.19 9.16 2.05
N GLY A 112 -1.41 9.13 3.12
CA GLY A 112 -1.75 8.37 4.31
C GLY A 112 -0.71 8.59 5.40
N CYS A 113 -0.79 7.76 6.45
CA CYS A 113 0.16 7.82 7.55
C CYS A 113 1.53 7.32 7.11
N ASN A 114 2.58 7.90 7.66
CA ASN A 114 3.93 7.41 7.43
C ASN A 114 4.09 5.96 7.91
N ILE A 115 4.88 5.19 7.19
CA ILE A 115 5.29 3.85 7.64
C ILE A 115 6.02 4.00 8.97
N LYS A 116 5.73 3.10 9.92
CA LYS A 116 6.36 3.06 11.23
C LYS A 116 7.67 2.29 11.11
N TRP A 117 8.72 3.03 10.73
CA TRP A 117 10.06 2.44 10.57
C TRP A 117 10.64 2.02 11.92
N LYS A 118 11.46 0.98 11.92
CA LYS A 118 12.32 0.65 13.05
C LYS A 118 13.26 1.80 13.34
N VAL A 119 13.44 2.10 14.60
CA VAL A 119 14.28 3.23 15.03
C VAL A 119 15.72 3.05 14.54
N GLY A 120 16.22 4.03 13.82
CA GLY A 120 17.57 4.02 13.25
C GLY A 120 17.70 3.23 11.94
N GLU A 121 16.60 2.68 11.42
CA GLU A 121 16.59 1.92 10.16
C GLU A 121 15.73 2.61 9.08
N GLU A 122 15.40 3.87 9.29
CA GLU A 122 14.63 4.66 8.34
C GLU A 122 15.40 4.80 7.01
N PRO A 123 14.75 4.57 5.86
CA PRO A 123 15.43 4.69 4.58
C PRO A 123 15.75 6.15 4.22
N ASP A 124 16.82 6.35 3.47
CA ASP A 124 17.31 7.68 3.08
C ASP A 124 16.23 8.52 2.37
N TYR A 125 15.42 7.89 1.51
CA TYR A 125 14.35 8.59 0.81
C TYR A 125 13.29 9.14 1.77
N PHE A 126 13.05 8.48 2.90
CA PHE A 126 12.15 8.96 3.94
C PHE A 126 12.77 10.12 4.73
N LEU A 127 14.06 10.02 5.05
CA LEU A 127 14.78 11.07 5.77
C LEU A 127 14.88 12.34 4.95
N SER A 128 15.02 12.24 3.61
CA SER A 128 15.09 13.39 2.73
C SER A 128 13.79 14.19 2.66
N LEU A 129 12.65 13.58 2.95
CA LEU A 129 11.35 14.27 2.98
C LEU A 129 11.17 15.13 4.24
N LYS A 130 12.00 14.94 5.26
CA LYS A 130 11.93 15.71 6.52
C LYS A 130 12.73 17.01 6.47
N ASN A 131 13.50 17.20 5.44
CA ASN A 131 14.33 18.38 5.22
C ASN A 131 13.68 19.30 4.17
#